data_afc9727218cd1414aa85df0cae522700
#
_entry.id   afc9727218cd1414aa85df0cae522700
#
_cell.length_a   1.000
_cell.length_b   1.000
_cell.length_c   1.000
_cell.angle_alpha   90.00
_cell.angle_beta   90.00
_cell.angle_gamma   90.00
#
_symmetry.space_group_name_H-M   'P 1'
#
loop_
_entity.id
_entity.type
_entity.pdbx_description
1 polymer ?
#
loop_
_entity_poly.entity_id
_entity_poly.type
_entity_poly.pdbx_seq_one_letter_code
_entity_poly.pdbx_strand_id
1 'polypeptide(L)'
;MRREKHVFLAAVAAAALTLPALALAQDSYFGVSIGPSKAKHWCGSELPSGAALAVCDPRGKGWKMFAGYRVYRVLAFEASFIDFDKASLTATSGTETTTVSARATALSAAAVATIPLWNLELFGKVGIAKVKAESHEASLAGTTFKLGKNDNEAHVGLGLAYRLTREWDVRAELERIRDSRIDFFSLGIQYRY
;
A
#
# COMPACT_ATOMS: atom_id res chain seq x y z
N MET A 1 -5.40 23.26 15.12
CA MET A 1 -5.23 21.83 14.71
C MET A 1 -4.61 21.62 13.32
N ARG A 2 -4.33 22.63 12.49
CA ARG A 2 -3.71 22.47 11.15
C ARG A 2 -2.17 22.54 11.17
N ARG A 3 -1.56 23.09 12.21
CA ARG A 3 -0.10 23.28 12.31
C ARG A 3 0.70 22.04 12.71
N GLU A 4 0.10 21.11 13.44
CA GLU A 4 0.81 19.92 13.93
C GLU A 4 1.10 18.87 12.85
N LYS A 5 0.28 18.82 11.78
CA LYS A 5 0.48 17.84 10.68
C LYS A 5 1.71 18.13 9.84
N HIS A 6 2.09 19.42 9.70
CA HIS A 6 3.27 19.81 8.93
C HIS A 6 4.58 19.58 9.68
N VAL A 7 4.55 19.67 11.02
CA VAL A 7 5.73 19.39 11.87
C VAL A 7 6.07 17.90 11.86
N PHE A 8 5.05 17.02 11.85
CA PHE A 8 5.26 15.58 11.77
C PHE A 8 5.84 15.14 10.42
N LEU A 9 5.38 15.73 9.32
CA LEU A 9 5.93 15.43 7.98
C LEU A 9 7.38 15.90 7.84
N ALA A 10 7.70 17.07 8.38
CA ALA A 10 9.06 17.62 8.37
C ALA A 10 10.02 16.80 9.24
N ALA A 11 9.54 16.28 10.39
CA ALA A 11 10.35 15.43 11.28
C ALA A 11 10.65 14.06 10.66
N VAL A 12 9.70 13.46 9.93
CA VAL A 12 9.90 12.19 9.22
C VAL A 12 10.87 12.38 8.05
N ALA A 13 10.78 13.48 7.32
CA ALA A 13 11.71 13.80 6.23
C ALA A 13 13.13 14.11 6.76
N ALA A 14 13.25 14.79 7.91
CA ALA A 14 14.54 15.08 8.52
C ALA A 14 15.20 13.83 9.14
N ALA A 15 14.42 12.92 9.72
CA ALA A 15 14.93 11.65 10.24
C ALA A 15 15.44 10.71 9.13
N ALA A 16 14.86 10.80 7.93
CA ALA A 16 15.34 10.04 6.76
C ALA A 16 16.70 10.57 6.24
N LEU A 17 17.03 11.83 6.51
CA LEU A 17 18.27 12.47 6.07
C LEU A 17 19.43 12.36 7.10
N THR A 18 19.15 11.95 8.35
CA THR A 18 20.14 11.84 9.41
C THR A 18 20.49 10.42 9.81
N LEU A 19 20.06 9.42 9.04
CA LEU A 19 20.61 8.08 9.17
C LEU A 19 22.13 8.21 8.91
N PRO A 20 22.97 7.87 9.90
CA PRO A 20 24.41 7.93 9.69
C PRO A 20 24.68 7.04 8.48
N ALA A 21 25.51 7.52 7.57
CA ALA A 21 26.08 6.75 6.49
C ALA A 21 26.98 5.66 7.11
N LEU A 22 26.34 4.70 7.77
CA LEU A 22 26.99 3.49 8.19
C LEU A 22 27.45 2.79 6.92
N ALA A 23 28.68 2.32 6.92
CA ALA A 23 29.37 1.59 5.87
C ALA A 23 28.69 0.26 5.44
N LEU A 24 27.37 0.21 5.49
CA LEU A 24 26.47 -0.87 5.06
C LEU A 24 25.79 -0.54 3.71
N ALA A 25 26.28 0.51 3.03
CA ALA A 25 25.59 1.09 1.88
C ALA A 25 25.60 0.22 0.62
N GLN A 26 26.42 -0.82 0.54
CA GLN A 26 26.55 -1.60 -0.70
C GLN A 26 25.39 -2.55 -1.01
N ASP A 27 24.44 -2.74 -0.07
CA ASP A 27 23.35 -3.71 -0.21
C ASP A 27 21.95 -3.11 0.10
N SER A 28 21.85 -1.78 0.10
CA SER A 28 20.58 -1.10 0.36
C SER A 28 19.92 -0.63 -0.94
N TYR A 29 18.60 -0.60 -0.94
CA TYR A 29 17.84 -0.03 -2.03
C TYR A 29 16.62 0.73 -1.53
N PHE A 30 16.19 1.70 -2.30
CA PHE A 30 14.92 2.38 -2.09
C PHE A 30 14.24 2.66 -3.43
N GLY A 31 12.92 2.83 -3.40
CA GLY A 31 12.18 3.07 -4.62
C GLY A 31 10.80 3.59 -4.39
N VAL A 32 10.17 3.93 -5.50
CA VAL A 32 8.78 4.38 -5.58
C VAL A 32 8.08 3.65 -6.70
N SER A 33 6.81 3.36 -6.51
CA SER A 33 5.99 2.71 -7.52
C SER A 33 4.56 3.23 -7.49
N ILE A 34 3.87 3.12 -8.60
CA ILE A 34 2.46 3.51 -8.77
C ILE A 34 1.72 2.41 -9.51
N GLY A 35 0.42 2.33 -9.31
CA GLY A 35 -0.38 1.38 -10.06
C GLY A 35 -1.82 1.24 -9.60
N PRO A 36 -2.60 0.38 -10.27
CA PRO A 36 -3.97 0.10 -9.89
C PRO A 36 -4.05 -0.78 -8.64
N SER A 37 -5.02 -0.47 -7.79
CA SER A 37 -5.40 -1.27 -6.64
C SER A 37 -6.84 -1.78 -6.78
N LYS A 38 -7.14 -2.92 -6.13
CA LYS A 38 -8.50 -3.49 -6.06
C LYS A 38 -8.76 -3.93 -4.62
N ALA A 39 -9.73 -3.30 -3.97
CA ALA A 39 -10.14 -3.62 -2.60
C ALA A 39 -11.47 -4.39 -2.61
N LYS A 40 -11.41 -5.71 -2.76
CA LYS A 40 -12.62 -6.56 -2.94
C LYS A 40 -13.49 -6.66 -1.69
N HIS A 41 -12.91 -6.51 -0.51
CA HIS A 41 -13.66 -6.63 0.76
C HIS A 41 -14.70 -5.51 0.94
N TRP A 42 -14.45 -4.35 0.36
CA TRP A 42 -15.29 -3.16 0.52
C TRP A 42 -16.65 -3.30 -0.15
N CYS A 43 -16.75 -4.13 -1.19
CA CYS A 43 -18.01 -4.41 -1.87
C CYS A 43 -18.85 -5.51 -1.22
N GLY A 44 -18.32 -6.17 -0.19
CA GLY A 44 -19.01 -7.25 0.55
C GLY A 44 -19.36 -6.86 1.99
N SER A 45 -19.17 -5.59 2.39
CA SER A 45 -19.54 -5.13 3.73
C SER A 45 -21.06 -5.23 3.93
N GLU A 46 -21.48 -5.69 5.10
CA GLU A 46 -22.90 -5.76 5.45
C GLU A 46 -23.53 -4.36 5.39
N LEU A 47 -24.45 -4.20 4.46
CA LEU A 47 -25.27 -3.02 4.36
C LEU A 47 -26.36 -3.07 5.43
N PRO A 48 -26.80 -1.90 5.94
CA PRO A 48 -27.95 -1.85 6.84
C PRO A 48 -29.18 -2.46 6.19
N SER A 49 -30.04 -3.04 7.02
CA SER A 49 -31.32 -3.61 6.60
C SER A 49 -32.15 -2.56 5.83
N GLY A 50 -32.39 -2.80 4.55
CA GLY A 50 -33.21 -1.94 3.69
C GLY A 50 -32.40 -1.07 2.70
N ALA A 51 -31.07 -1.10 2.70
CA ALA A 51 -30.25 -0.44 1.68
C ALA A 51 -29.82 -1.45 0.59
N ALA A 52 -29.97 -1.07 -0.67
CA ALA A 52 -29.48 -1.83 -1.80
C ALA A 52 -28.17 -1.22 -2.29
N LEU A 53 -27.19 -2.07 -2.58
CA LEU A 53 -25.95 -1.69 -3.27
C LEU A 53 -26.30 -1.29 -4.71
N ALA A 54 -26.16 -0.01 -5.03
CA ALA A 54 -26.42 0.45 -6.40
C ALA A 54 -25.19 0.24 -7.28
N VAL A 55 -24.00 0.68 -6.84
CA VAL A 55 -22.73 0.52 -7.56
C VAL A 55 -21.58 0.46 -6.55
N CYS A 56 -20.70 -0.52 -6.70
CA CYS A 56 -19.44 -0.56 -5.98
C CYS A 56 -18.29 -0.60 -6.99
N ASP A 57 -17.42 0.40 -6.96
CA ASP A 57 -16.17 0.37 -7.71
C ASP A 57 -14.99 0.10 -6.75
N PRO A 58 -14.50 -1.17 -6.71
CA PRO A 58 -13.40 -1.54 -5.86
C PRO A 58 -12.04 -1.09 -6.43
N ARG A 59 -12.04 -0.43 -7.58
CA ARG A 59 -10.82 -0.04 -8.29
C ARG A 59 -10.36 1.31 -7.81
N GLY A 60 -9.07 1.40 -7.48
CA GLY A 60 -8.39 2.64 -7.14
C GLY A 60 -7.02 2.68 -7.81
N LYS A 61 -6.35 3.79 -7.64
CA LYS A 61 -4.92 3.93 -7.91
C LYS A 61 -4.20 3.93 -6.57
N GLY A 62 -2.95 3.53 -6.57
CA GLY A 62 -2.12 3.59 -5.38
C GLY A 62 -0.70 3.99 -5.74
N TRP A 63 0.01 4.46 -4.75
CA TRP A 63 1.45 4.65 -4.83
C TRP A 63 2.12 4.03 -3.62
N LYS A 64 3.37 3.63 -3.79
CA LYS A 64 4.17 2.98 -2.76
C LYS A 64 5.56 3.59 -2.74
N MET A 65 6.06 3.83 -1.53
CA MET A 65 7.48 4.01 -1.26
C MET A 65 7.98 2.77 -0.54
N PHE A 66 9.20 2.35 -0.86
CA PHE A 66 9.81 1.20 -0.21
C PHE A 66 11.30 1.41 -0.04
N ALA A 67 11.84 0.81 1.00
CA ALA A 67 13.27 0.74 1.25
C ALA A 67 13.60 -0.66 1.76
N GLY A 68 14.72 -1.20 1.31
CA GLY A 68 15.16 -2.52 1.68
C GLY A 68 16.66 -2.61 1.93
N TYR A 69 17.00 -3.60 2.74
CA TYR A 69 18.38 -3.95 3.04
C TYR A 69 18.59 -5.42 2.69
N ARG A 70 19.57 -5.70 1.83
CA ARG A 70 19.93 -7.06 1.40
C ARG A 70 20.92 -7.63 2.39
N VAL A 71 20.52 -8.68 3.10
CA VAL A 71 21.36 -9.37 4.08
C VAL A 71 22.24 -10.42 3.39
N TYR A 72 21.68 -11.05 2.36
CA TYR A 72 22.36 -12.03 1.51
C TYR A 72 22.00 -11.79 0.06
N ARG A 73 22.78 -12.35 -0.88
CA ARG A 73 22.54 -12.19 -2.33
C ARG A 73 21.11 -12.54 -2.76
N VAL A 74 20.43 -13.40 -2.00
CA VAL A 74 19.09 -13.90 -2.29
C VAL A 74 18.05 -13.51 -1.24
N LEU A 75 18.44 -12.76 -0.20
CA LEU A 75 17.53 -12.41 0.90
C LEU A 75 17.70 -10.93 1.30
N ALA A 76 16.58 -10.23 1.36
CA ALA A 76 16.49 -8.86 1.84
C ALA A 76 15.32 -8.69 2.82
N PHE A 77 15.38 -7.62 3.61
CA PHE A 77 14.24 -7.10 4.37
C PHE A 77 13.79 -5.78 3.74
N GLU A 78 12.49 -5.63 3.57
CA GLU A 78 11.89 -4.45 2.95
C GLU A 78 10.82 -3.87 3.86
N ALA A 79 10.87 -2.57 4.06
CA ALA A 79 9.77 -1.79 4.64
C ALA A 79 9.10 -0.99 3.53
N SER A 80 7.78 -0.90 3.54
CA SER A 80 7.06 -0.09 2.57
C SER A 80 5.87 0.65 3.18
N PHE A 81 5.61 1.83 2.63
CA PHE A 81 4.40 2.61 2.84
C PHE A 81 3.60 2.62 1.55
N ILE A 82 2.34 2.24 1.63
CA ILE A 82 1.43 2.16 0.50
C ILE A 82 0.22 3.05 0.80
N ASP A 83 -0.11 3.93 -0.12
CA ASP A 83 -1.32 4.75 -0.07
C ASP A 83 -2.23 4.30 -1.21
N PHE A 84 -3.36 3.72 -0.84
CA PHE A 84 -4.40 3.35 -1.78
C PHE A 84 -5.37 4.51 -1.92
N ASP A 85 -5.59 4.97 -3.14
CA ASP A 85 -6.55 6.01 -3.44
C ASP A 85 -7.97 5.59 -3.06
N LYS A 86 -8.87 6.54 -3.10
CA LYS A 86 -10.26 6.36 -2.66
C LYS A 86 -10.97 5.27 -3.46
N ALA A 87 -11.49 4.27 -2.76
CA ALA A 87 -12.56 3.43 -3.27
C ALA A 87 -13.91 4.11 -3.00
N SER A 88 -14.81 4.11 -3.96
CA SER A 88 -16.14 4.72 -3.81
C SER A 88 -17.24 3.64 -3.78
N LEU A 89 -18.13 3.78 -2.82
CA LEU A 89 -19.32 2.99 -2.64
C LEU A 89 -20.54 3.88 -2.78
N THR A 90 -21.41 3.59 -3.72
CA THR A 90 -22.70 4.29 -3.86
C THR A 90 -23.81 3.37 -3.36
N ALA A 91 -24.47 3.77 -2.31
CA ALA A 91 -25.62 3.07 -1.74
C ALA A 91 -26.90 3.89 -1.98
N THR A 92 -27.98 3.21 -2.33
CA THR A 92 -29.30 3.81 -2.54
C THR A 92 -30.30 3.20 -1.56
N SER A 93 -31.04 4.06 -0.85
CA SER A 93 -32.15 3.68 0.00
C SER A 93 -33.38 4.51 -0.38
N GLY A 94 -34.36 3.87 -1.02
CA GLY A 94 -35.51 4.57 -1.57
C GLY A 94 -35.10 5.60 -2.65
N THR A 95 -35.39 6.87 -2.43
CA THR A 95 -35.01 7.99 -3.32
C THR A 95 -33.69 8.66 -2.96
N GLU A 96 -33.07 8.30 -1.83
CA GLU A 96 -31.80 8.87 -1.39
C GLU A 96 -30.61 8.04 -1.91
N THR A 97 -29.66 8.72 -2.54
CA THR A 97 -28.41 8.15 -3.01
C THR A 97 -27.24 8.81 -2.28
N THR A 98 -26.42 8.02 -1.60
CA THR A 98 -25.25 8.51 -0.88
C THR A 98 -23.99 7.80 -1.40
N THR A 99 -22.96 8.58 -1.72
CA THR A 99 -21.65 8.06 -2.11
C THR A 99 -20.68 8.19 -0.95
N VAL A 100 -20.16 7.07 -0.49
CA VAL A 100 -19.13 6.99 0.56
C VAL A 100 -17.79 6.70 -0.11
N SER A 101 -16.80 7.54 0.17
CA SER A 101 -15.43 7.29 -0.26
C SER A 101 -14.57 6.94 0.95
N ALA A 102 -13.76 5.90 0.81
CA ALA A 102 -12.82 5.51 1.84
C ALA A 102 -11.41 5.42 1.27
N ARG A 103 -10.44 5.86 2.06
CA ARG A 103 -9.02 5.82 1.76
C ARG A 103 -8.34 4.82 2.70
N ALA A 104 -7.46 4.01 2.16
CA ALA A 104 -6.66 3.10 2.96
C ALA A 104 -5.17 3.40 2.80
N THR A 105 -4.43 3.27 3.89
CA THR A 105 -2.97 3.31 3.89
C THR A 105 -2.44 2.04 4.56
N ALA A 106 -1.31 1.54 4.10
CA ALA A 106 -0.65 0.40 4.70
C ALA A 106 0.82 0.67 4.95
N LEU A 107 1.29 0.30 6.14
CA LEU A 107 2.71 0.23 6.47
C LEU A 107 3.08 -1.24 6.57
N SER A 108 4.06 -1.70 5.81
CA SER A 108 4.45 -3.11 5.80
C SER A 108 5.92 -3.33 6.07
N ALA A 109 6.23 -4.51 6.60
CA ALA A 109 7.56 -5.06 6.73
C ALA A 109 7.56 -6.50 6.20
N ALA A 110 8.51 -6.83 5.33
CA ALA A 110 8.55 -8.11 4.63
C ALA A 110 9.99 -8.64 4.47
N ALA A 111 10.12 -9.96 4.47
CA ALA A 111 11.29 -10.64 3.95
C ALA A 111 11.11 -10.84 2.44
N VAL A 112 12.16 -10.57 1.68
CA VAL A 112 12.19 -10.65 0.22
C VAL A 112 13.20 -11.69 -0.20
N ALA A 113 12.75 -12.73 -0.89
CA ALA A 113 13.62 -13.71 -1.51
C ALA A 113 13.77 -13.42 -3.00
N THR A 114 15.01 -13.37 -3.50
CA THR A 114 15.34 -12.98 -4.86
C THR A 114 16.07 -14.09 -5.61
N ILE A 115 15.71 -14.30 -6.86
CA ILE A 115 16.40 -15.17 -7.80
C ILE A 115 17.01 -14.29 -8.90
N PRO A 116 18.33 -14.09 -8.92
CA PRO A 116 18.98 -13.28 -9.95
C PRO A 116 19.09 -14.04 -11.27
N LEU A 117 18.64 -13.43 -12.36
CA LEU A 117 18.70 -13.93 -13.73
C LEU A 117 19.33 -12.87 -14.64
N TRP A 118 20.65 -12.75 -14.66
CA TRP A 118 21.42 -11.72 -15.39
C TRP A 118 21.00 -10.29 -15.02
N ASN A 119 20.28 -9.61 -15.93
CA ASN A 119 19.77 -8.26 -15.70
C ASN A 119 18.34 -8.25 -15.13
N LEU A 120 17.73 -9.41 -14.92
CA LEU A 120 16.42 -9.60 -14.36
C LEU A 120 16.55 -10.25 -12.99
N GLU A 121 15.81 -9.74 -12.02
CA GLU A 121 15.67 -10.35 -10.70
C GLU A 121 14.19 -10.70 -10.50
N LEU A 122 13.90 -11.99 -10.30
CA LEU A 122 12.58 -12.41 -9.81
C LEU A 122 12.62 -12.38 -8.29
N PHE A 123 11.56 -11.88 -7.67
CA PHE A 123 11.49 -11.87 -6.21
C PHE A 123 10.09 -12.21 -5.71
N GLY A 124 10.08 -12.84 -4.55
CA GLY A 124 8.88 -13.07 -3.75
C GLY A 124 9.06 -12.41 -2.39
N LYS A 125 7.97 -11.91 -1.81
CA LYS A 125 7.98 -11.35 -0.46
C LYS A 125 6.86 -11.88 0.40
N VAL A 126 7.15 -12.01 1.69
CA VAL A 126 6.19 -12.37 2.72
C VAL A 126 6.45 -11.52 3.95
N GLY A 127 5.39 -11.00 4.54
CA GLY A 127 5.51 -10.11 5.69
C GLY A 127 4.16 -9.79 6.32
N ILE A 128 4.17 -8.70 7.05
CA ILE A 128 2.99 -8.15 7.73
C ILE A 128 2.76 -6.72 7.27
N ALA A 129 1.50 -6.34 7.16
CA ALA A 129 1.09 -4.98 6.85
C ALA A 129 0.10 -4.50 7.91
N LYS A 130 0.31 -3.30 8.42
CA LYS A 130 -0.64 -2.59 9.25
C LYS A 130 -1.49 -1.70 8.35
N VAL A 131 -2.75 -2.07 8.17
CA VAL A 131 -3.71 -1.35 7.33
C VAL A 131 -4.51 -0.39 8.19
N LYS A 132 -4.54 0.88 7.78
CA LYS A 132 -5.42 1.91 8.35
C LYS A 132 -6.40 2.33 7.28
N ALA A 133 -7.68 2.11 7.51
CA ALA A 133 -8.75 2.60 6.67
C ALA A 133 -9.42 3.80 7.36
N GLU A 134 -9.47 4.92 6.67
CA GLU A 134 -10.18 6.11 7.11
C GLU A 134 -11.38 6.30 6.19
N SER A 135 -12.59 6.21 6.76
CA SER A 135 -13.81 6.57 6.06
C SER A 135 -14.30 7.94 6.54
N HIS A 136 -14.88 8.70 5.63
CA HIS A 136 -15.72 9.82 6.03
C HIS A 136 -17.03 9.27 6.56
N GLU A 137 -17.49 9.82 7.68
CA GLU A 137 -18.80 9.47 8.22
C GLU A 137 -19.89 9.78 7.20
N ALA A 138 -20.59 8.77 6.74
CA ALA A 138 -21.77 8.95 5.90
C ALA A 138 -23.01 8.58 6.70
N SER A 139 -23.97 9.46 6.69
CA SER A 139 -25.29 9.21 7.28
C SER A 139 -26.26 8.81 6.17
N LEU A 140 -26.86 7.66 6.28
CA LEU A 140 -27.94 7.20 5.42
C LEU A 140 -29.12 6.84 6.31
N ALA A 141 -30.27 7.44 6.06
CA ALA A 141 -31.51 7.18 6.83
C ALA A 141 -31.34 7.32 8.36
N GLY A 142 -30.54 8.30 8.82
CA GLY A 142 -30.32 8.55 10.24
C GLY A 142 -29.31 7.62 10.94
N THR A 143 -28.69 6.69 10.22
CA THR A 143 -27.67 5.78 10.79
C THR A 143 -26.28 6.20 10.31
N THR A 144 -25.38 6.50 11.25
CA THR A 144 -23.99 6.87 10.96
C THR A 144 -23.11 5.62 10.89
N PHE A 145 -22.45 5.42 9.76
CA PHE A 145 -21.53 4.32 9.55
C PHE A 145 -20.08 4.78 9.67
N LYS A 146 -19.29 4.03 10.41
CA LYS A 146 -17.86 4.24 10.59
C LYS A 146 -17.11 2.99 10.14
N LEU A 147 -16.50 3.06 8.97
CA LEU A 147 -15.62 2.01 8.45
C LEU A 147 -14.18 2.36 8.86
N GLY A 148 -13.78 1.99 10.06
CA GLY A 148 -12.40 2.12 10.50
C GLY A 148 -11.85 0.72 10.79
N LYS A 149 -10.76 0.33 10.11
CA LYS A 149 -10.02 -0.89 10.40
C LYS A 149 -8.57 -0.53 10.68
N ASN A 150 -8.02 -1.08 11.75
CA ASN A 150 -6.62 -0.91 12.12
C ASN A 150 -6.10 -2.27 12.59
N ASP A 151 -5.77 -3.13 11.62
CA ASP A 151 -5.35 -4.51 11.87
C ASP A 151 -3.99 -4.81 11.23
N ASN A 152 -3.29 -5.76 11.84
CA ASN A 152 -2.11 -6.36 11.25
C ASN A 152 -2.53 -7.53 10.38
N GLU A 153 -2.16 -7.50 9.11
CA GLU A 153 -2.57 -8.45 8.10
C GLU A 153 -1.37 -9.09 7.42
N ALA A 154 -1.52 -10.33 6.98
CA ALA A 154 -0.49 -10.98 6.19
C ALA A 154 -0.34 -10.31 4.81
N HIS A 155 0.91 -9.99 4.45
CA HIS A 155 1.29 -9.34 3.22
C HIS A 155 2.17 -10.27 2.39
N VAL A 156 1.78 -10.53 1.17
CA VAL A 156 2.55 -11.36 0.22
C VAL A 156 2.68 -10.64 -1.11
N GLY A 157 3.77 -10.87 -1.81
CA GLY A 157 3.99 -10.25 -3.12
C GLY A 157 4.92 -11.09 -3.98
N LEU A 158 4.79 -10.88 -5.28
CA LEU A 158 5.67 -11.42 -6.31
C LEU A 158 6.01 -10.29 -7.26
N GLY A 159 7.24 -10.25 -7.75
CA GLY A 159 7.64 -9.23 -8.68
C GLY A 159 8.90 -9.56 -9.45
N LEU A 160 9.22 -8.64 -10.32
CA LEU A 160 10.44 -8.66 -11.11
C LEU A 160 11.07 -7.26 -11.10
N ALA A 161 12.40 -7.22 -11.09
CA ALA A 161 13.18 -6.01 -11.25
C ALA A 161 14.14 -6.19 -12.42
N TYR A 162 14.13 -5.24 -13.33
CA TYR A 162 15.04 -5.22 -14.48
C TYR A 162 16.09 -4.13 -14.29
N ARG A 163 17.34 -4.52 -14.36
CA ARG A 163 18.49 -3.64 -14.20
C ARG A 163 18.71 -2.79 -15.46
N LEU A 164 18.46 -1.48 -15.33
CA LEU A 164 18.73 -0.52 -16.39
C LEU A 164 20.21 -0.07 -16.38
N THR A 165 20.69 0.26 -15.20
CA THR A 165 22.08 0.67 -14.96
C THR A 165 22.63 -0.08 -13.74
N ARG A 166 23.85 0.26 -13.30
CA ARG A 166 24.40 -0.33 -12.06
C ARG A 166 23.61 0.05 -10.81
N GLU A 167 22.94 1.19 -10.85
CA GLU A 167 22.28 1.81 -9.70
C GLU A 167 20.74 1.80 -9.84
N TRP A 168 20.20 1.75 -11.06
CA TRP A 168 18.77 1.90 -11.32
C TRP A 168 18.13 0.66 -11.89
N ASP A 169 17.00 0.27 -11.28
CA ASP A 169 16.14 -0.79 -11.76
C ASP A 169 14.72 -0.28 -12.03
N VAL A 170 14.04 -0.88 -13.02
CA VAL A 170 12.60 -0.84 -13.15
C VAL A 170 12.03 -2.05 -12.44
N ARG A 171 11.00 -1.83 -11.62
CA ARG A 171 10.38 -2.87 -10.81
C ARG A 171 8.89 -2.97 -11.11
N ALA A 172 8.42 -4.19 -11.36
CA ALA A 172 7.01 -4.54 -11.47
C ALA A 172 6.65 -5.52 -10.36
N GLU A 173 5.50 -5.31 -9.71
CA GLU A 173 5.14 -6.06 -8.53
C GLU A 173 3.63 -6.27 -8.41
N LEU A 174 3.26 -7.48 -7.98
CA LEU A 174 1.91 -7.85 -7.57
C LEU A 174 1.92 -8.13 -6.07
N GLU A 175 1.14 -7.41 -5.33
CA GLU A 175 1.03 -7.52 -3.88
C GLU A 175 -0.39 -7.84 -3.46
N ARG A 176 -0.53 -8.64 -2.40
CA ARG A 176 -1.81 -8.96 -1.78
C ARG A 176 -1.73 -8.82 -0.27
N ILE A 177 -2.65 -8.03 0.28
CA ILE A 177 -2.94 -7.96 1.70
C ILE A 177 -4.17 -8.86 1.94
N ARG A 178 -4.00 -9.88 2.79
CA ARG A 178 -4.93 -11.05 2.81
C ARG A 178 -6.29 -10.73 3.35
N ASP A 179 -6.41 -10.19 4.56
CA ASP A 179 -7.69 -10.05 5.26
C ASP A 179 -8.54 -8.93 4.65
N SER A 180 -7.92 -7.82 4.28
CA SER A 180 -8.57 -6.73 3.53
C SER A 180 -8.80 -7.07 2.06
N ARG A 181 -8.26 -8.18 1.55
CA ARG A 181 -8.35 -8.61 0.14
C ARG A 181 -7.99 -7.49 -0.83
N ILE A 182 -6.93 -6.75 -0.51
CA ILE A 182 -6.43 -5.69 -1.37
C ILE A 182 -5.37 -6.30 -2.29
N ASP A 183 -5.63 -6.25 -3.58
CA ASP A 183 -4.69 -6.59 -4.63
C ASP A 183 -4.10 -5.29 -5.19
N PHE A 184 -2.78 -5.18 -5.24
CA PHE A 184 -2.07 -4.01 -5.76
C PHE A 184 -1.05 -4.45 -6.81
N PHE A 185 -1.22 -3.98 -8.04
CA PHE A 185 -0.22 -4.09 -9.09
C PHE A 185 0.53 -2.77 -9.19
N SER A 186 1.84 -2.79 -9.18
CA SER A 186 2.62 -1.56 -9.28
C SER A 186 3.80 -1.67 -10.22
N LEU A 187 4.11 -0.54 -10.87
CA LEU A 187 5.30 -0.30 -11.65
C LEU A 187 6.07 0.85 -11.02
N GLY A 188 7.38 0.73 -10.93
CA GLY A 188 8.19 1.73 -10.27
C GLY A 188 9.66 1.68 -10.64
N ILE A 189 10.39 2.54 -9.98
CA ILE A 189 11.85 2.63 -10.08
C ILE A 189 12.47 2.38 -8.71
N GLN A 190 13.64 1.76 -8.73
CA GLN A 190 14.43 1.44 -7.55
C GLN A 190 15.85 1.90 -7.77
N TYR A 191 16.42 2.55 -6.78
CA TYR A 191 17.83 2.92 -6.72
C TYR A 191 18.56 1.99 -5.75
N ARG A 192 19.72 1.51 -6.14
CA ARG A 192 20.64 0.69 -5.33
C ARG A 192 21.91 1.47 -5.03
N TYR A 193 22.34 1.35 -3.78
CA TYR A 193 23.63 1.89 -3.35
C TYR A 193 24.73 0.88 -3.59
#